data_79623a8be903607c072232dfb7549650
#
_entry.id   79623a8be903607c072232dfb7549650
#
_cell.length_a   1.000
_cell.length_b   1.000
_cell.length_c   1.000
_cell.angle_alpha   90.00
_cell.angle_beta   90.00
_cell.angle_gamma   90.00
#
_symmetry.space_group_name_H-M   'P 1'
#
loop_
_entity.id
_entity.type
_entity.pdbx_description
1 polymer ?
#
loop_
_entity_poly.entity_id
_entity_poly.type
_entity_poly.pdbx_seq_one_letter_code
_entity_poly.pdbx_strand_id
1 'polypeptide(L)'
;MTTNRRVVITGMSVNTVLGDTLEDFLNSLLAGRSAIDRWKAFDTSEIDVKIGGDLSGYEIALKISGLKGRAPDDVIERIERIFPISPWSTQLSTLLAVDAFRDAALFSPMLDLTRVAAIVAGENLNLRYNSAVWDKFRAAPNSIDARYALTAWDGDLSGCIADVLGIRGSLYTVSGACASGNVGLRSAVDEIQRHGMDAVVVVGAVFDINPALLQGFANLGALSVEQFDDEPTRASRPFDVLRQGFVAAHAGAALALEEREFALRRGARIYGEVVGVEINSSGMRSAMPSEEDEARV
;
A
#
# COMPACT_ATOMS: atom_id res chain seq x y z
N MET A 1 10.16 20.95 26.54
CA MET A 1 8.70 20.85 26.73
C MET A 1 8.16 20.15 25.50
N THR A 2 7.83 18.86 25.60
CA THR A 2 7.18 18.14 24.51
C THR A 2 5.75 18.68 24.43
N THR A 3 5.50 19.58 23.49
CA THR A 3 4.13 19.92 23.12
C THR A 3 3.46 18.61 22.71
N ASN A 4 2.34 18.28 23.35
CA ASN A 4 1.56 17.09 23.00
C ASN A 4 0.91 17.32 21.63
N ARG A 5 1.68 17.12 20.54
CA ARG A 5 1.19 17.30 19.17
C ARG A 5 0.19 16.20 18.88
N ARG A 6 -1.05 16.57 18.60
CA ARG A 6 -2.12 15.66 18.25
C ARG A 6 -2.08 15.37 16.75
N VAL A 7 -2.43 14.16 16.37
CA VAL A 7 -2.35 13.69 14.97
C VAL A 7 -3.76 13.44 14.46
N VAL A 8 -4.08 14.03 13.31
CA VAL A 8 -5.39 13.87 12.67
C VAL A 8 -5.25 13.32 11.26
N ILE A 9 -6.26 12.60 10.79
CA ILE A 9 -6.38 12.10 9.42
C ILE A 9 -7.13 13.16 8.61
N THR A 10 -6.50 13.68 7.57
CA THR A 10 -7.06 14.70 6.70
C THR A 10 -7.29 14.24 5.27
N GLY A 11 -6.66 13.14 4.85
CA GLY A 11 -6.86 12.54 3.54
C GLY A 11 -6.74 11.03 3.57
N MET A 12 -7.47 10.40 2.66
CA MET A 12 -7.48 8.94 2.49
C MET A 12 -7.55 8.59 1.02
N SER A 13 -6.99 7.44 0.67
CA SER A 13 -7.15 6.84 -0.65
C SER A 13 -7.14 5.33 -0.56
N VAL A 14 -7.71 4.68 -1.56
CA VAL A 14 -7.78 3.23 -1.68
C VAL A 14 -7.65 2.84 -3.15
N ASN A 15 -7.03 1.70 -3.41
CA ASN A 15 -7.05 1.03 -4.72
C ASN A 15 -7.19 -0.47 -4.50
N THR A 16 -8.31 -1.01 -4.91
CA THR A 16 -8.68 -2.42 -4.76
C THR A 16 -9.45 -2.89 -5.98
N VAL A 17 -9.61 -4.19 -6.12
CA VAL A 17 -10.50 -4.80 -7.13
C VAL A 17 -11.98 -4.42 -6.98
N LEU A 18 -12.37 -3.81 -5.86
CA LEU A 18 -13.73 -3.33 -5.57
C LEU A 18 -13.92 -1.83 -5.89
N GLY A 19 -12.84 -1.13 -6.22
CA GLY A 19 -12.85 0.29 -6.57
C GLY A 19 -11.55 0.98 -6.19
N ASP A 20 -11.29 2.12 -6.84
CA ASP A 20 -10.11 2.96 -6.66
C ASP A 20 -10.46 4.38 -6.16
N THR A 21 -11.70 4.56 -5.73
CA THR A 21 -12.18 5.71 -4.95
C THR A 21 -12.80 5.25 -3.64
N LEU A 22 -12.80 6.12 -2.63
CA LEU A 22 -13.44 5.81 -1.33
C LEU A 22 -14.94 5.51 -1.50
N GLU A 23 -15.60 6.22 -2.41
CA GLU A 23 -17.03 6.07 -2.69
C GLU A 23 -17.34 4.72 -3.36
N ASP A 24 -16.62 4.37 -4.42
CA ASP A 24 -16.84 3.11 -5.15
C ASP A 24 -16.52 1.90 -4.27
N PHE A 25 -15.44 1.99 -3.48
CA PHE A 25 -15.05 0.96 -2.53
C PHE A 25 -16.14 0.76 -1.46
N LEU A 26 -16.62 1.85 -0.84
CA LEU A 26 -17.68 1.80 0.17
C LEU A 26 -18.98 1.23 -0.42
N ASN A 27 -19.40 1.71 -1.60
CA ASN A 27 -20.61 1.23 -2.29
C ASN A 27 -20.52 -0.26 -2.63
N SER A 28 -19.33 -0.73 -3.03
CA SER A 28 -19.09 -2.15 -3.30
C SER A 28 -19.19 -3.00 -2.04
N LEU A 29 -18.63 -2.52 -0.91
CA LEU A 29 -18.75 -3.20 0.38
C LEU A 29 -20.20 -3.26 0.86
N LEU A 30 -20.93 -2.14 0.82
CA LEU A 30 -22.34 -2.07 1.23
C LEU A 30 -23.24 -2.96 0.37
N ALA A 31 -22.90 -3.13 -0.91
CA ALA A 31 -23.62 -4.04 -1.82
C ALA A 31 -23.22 -5.52 -1.65
N GLY A 32 -22.30 -5.84 -0.73
CA GLY A 32 -21.81 -7.21 -0.52
C GLY A 32 -21.08 -7.79 -1.73
N ARG A 33 -20.46 -6.95 -2.56
CA ARG A 33 -19.72 -7.41 -3.75
C ARG A 33 -18.45 -8.13 -3.34
N SER A 34 -18.15 -9.22 -4.06
CA SER A 34 -16.84 -9.87 -4.06
C SER A 34 -16.24 -9.75 -5.46
N ALA A 35 -14.96 -9.43 -5.54
CA ALA A 35 -14.19 -9.38 -6.78
C ALA A 35 -13.07 -10.44 -6.78
N ILE A 36 -13.20 -11.47 -5.96
CA ILE A 36 -12.33 -12.63 -6.01
C ILE A 36 -12.68 -13.45 -7.26
N ASP A 37 -11.66 -13.70 -8.09
CA ASP A 37 -11.77 -14.42 -9.36
C ASP A 37 -10.46 -15.21 -9.58
N ARG A 38 -10.33 -15.90 -10.72
CA ARG A 38 -9.07 -16.54 -11.11
C ARG A 38 -7.98 -15.49 -11.36
N TRP A 39 -6.76 -15.79 -10.94
CA TRP A 39 -5.61 -14.92 -11.21
C TRP A 39 -5.39 -14.76 -12.72
N LYS A 40 -5.10 -13.54 -13.15
CA LYS A 40 -4.78 -13.15 -14.54
C LYS A 40 -3.37 -12.57 -14.66
N ALA A 41 -2.81 -12.11 -13.53
CA ALA A 41 -1.47 -11.52 -13.45
C ALA A 41 -0.35 -12.47 -13.86
N PHE A 42 -0.58 -13.78 -13.73
CA PHE A 42 0.40 -14.84 -13.99
C PHE A 42 -0.31 -16.20 -14.22
N ASP A 43 0.43 -17.15 -14.78
CA ASP A 43 -0.03 -18.53 -14.93
C ASP A 43 -0.09 -19.22 -13.56
N THR A 44 -1.22 -19.84 -13.26
CA THR A 44 -1.46 -20.61 -12.04
C THR A 44 -1.53 -22.13 -12.28
N SER A 45 -1.23 -22.61 -13.48
CA SER A 45 -1.36 -24.04 -13.82
C SER A 45 -0.58 -24.94 -12.88
N GLU A 46 0.63 -24.53 -12.50
CA GLU A 46 1.59 -25.28 -11.70
C GLU A 46 1.53 -25.03 -10.19
N ILE A 47 0.60 -24.20 -9.70
CA ILE A 47 0.45 -23.91 -8.27
C ILE A 47 -0.95 -24.25 -7.78
N ASP A 48 -1.11 -24.46 -6.45
CA ASP A 48 -2.40 -24.87 -5.87
C ASP A 48 -3.39 -23.71 -5.76
N VAL A 49 -2.90 -22.46 -5.69
CA VAL A 49 -3.72 -21.25 -5.53
C VAL A 49 -4.17 -20.72 -6.88
N LYS A 50 -5.46 -20.84 -7.19
CA LYS A 50 -6.03 -20.45 -8.48
C LYS A 50 -6.76 -19.10 -8.44
N ILE A 51 -7.22 -18.66 -7.26
CA ILE A 51 -8.11 -17.54 -7.09
C ILE A 51 -7.51 -16.45 -6.20
N GLY A 52 -7.95 -15.21 -6.42
CA GLY A 52 -7.52 -14.05 -5.65
C GLY A 52 -8.16 -12.74 -6.12
N GLY A 53 -7.78 -11.64 -5.52
CA GLY A 53 -8.16 -10.31 -5.98
C GLY A 53 -7.10 -9.70 -6.88
N ASP A 54 -7.34 -9.63 -8.17
CA ASP A 54 -6.34 -9.29 -9.20
C ASP A 54 -6.53 -7.88 -9.78
N LEU A 55 -5.57 -6.98 -9.55
CA LEU A 55 -5.50 -5.64 -10.13
C LEU A 55 -4.60 -5.56 -11.37
N SER A 56 -4.12 -6.66 -11.93
CA SER A 56 -3.18 -6.61 -13.07
C SER A 56 -3.77 -5.94 -14.32
N GLY A 57 -5.09 -5.93 -14.46
CA GLY A 57 -5.82 -5.22 -15.51
C GLY A 57 -6.12 -3.75 -15.19
N TYR A 58 -5.59 -3.18 -14.10
CA TYR A 58 -5.85 -1.79 -13.74
C TYR A 58 -5.20 -0.80 -14.73
N GLU A 59 -6.00 0.11 -15.26
CA GLU A 59 -5.63 1.05 -16.30
C GLU A 59 -4.94 2.31 -15.72
N ILE A 60 -3.64 2.20 -15.40
CA ILE A 60 -2.84 3.30 -14.83
C ILE A 60 -2.92 4.57 -15.68
N ALA A 61 -2.88 4.44 -17.01
CA ALA A 61 -2.94 5.58 -17.92
C ALA A 61 -4.26 6.35 -17.82
N LEU A 62 -5.39 5.65 -17.63
CA LEU A 62 -6.69 6.29 -17.40
C LEU A 62 -6.71 7.03 -16.05
N LYS A 63 -6.12 6.44 -15.03
CA LYS A 63 -6.01 7.10 -13.72
C LYS A 63 -5.20 8.40 -13.81
N ILE A 64 -4.04 8.37 -14.46
CA ILE A 64 -3.22 9.57 -14.69
C ILE A 64 -4.00 10.63 -15.48
N SER A 65 -4.71 10.22 -16.54
CA SER A 65 -5.57 11.13 -17.31
C SER A 65 -6.63 11.79 -16.44
N GLY A 66 -7.24 11.05 -15.52
CA GLY A 66 -8.23 11.55 -14.57
C GLY A 66 -7.67 12.49 -13.49
N LEU A 67 -6.34 12.53 -13.29
CA LEU A 67 -5.68 13.46 -12.40
C LEU A 67 -5.41 14.83 -13.05
N LYS A 68 -5.40 14.93 -14.39
CA LYS A 68 -5.17 16.19 -15.10
C LYS A 68 -6.24 17.22 -14.74
N GLY A 69 -5.81 18.43 -14.35
CA GLY A 69 -6.68 19.48 -13.81
C GLY A 69 -7.20 19.27 -12.38
N ARG A 70 -6.82 18.15 -11.73
CA ARG A 70 -7.17 17.82 -10.33
C ARG A 70 -5.95 17.68 -9.42
N ALA A 71 -4.78 17.55 -9.98
CA ALA A 71 -3.47 17.64 -9.35
C ALA A 71 -2.65 18.71 -10.07
N PRO A 72 -1.61 19.29 -9.43
CA PRO A 72 -0.73 20.25 -10.08
C PRO A 72 -0.04 19.66 -11.32
N ASP A 73 0.21 20.50 -12.35
CA ASP A 73 0.79 20.06 -13.61
C ASP A 73 2.20 19.48 -13.42
N ASP A 74 3.01 20.06 -12.53
CA ASP A 74 4.34 19.56 -12.20
C ASP A 74 4.33 18.17 -11.55
N VAL A 75 3.27 17.83 -10.80
CA VAL A 75 3.06 16.47 -10.27
C VAL A 75 2.79 15.50 -11.41
N ILE A 76 1.93 15.89 -12.36
CA ILE A 76 1.63 15.07 -13.56
C ILE A 76 2.89 14.86 -14.39
N GLU A 77 3.68 15.92 -14.65
CA GLU A 77 4.95 15.83 -15.39
C GLU A 77 5.94 14.87 -14.71
N ARG A 78 6.03 14.90 -13.36
CA ARG A 78 6.88 13.95 -12.62
C ARG A 78 6.38 12.51 -12.74
N ILE A 79 5.07 12.28 -12.65
CA ILE A 79 4.46 10.96 -12.87
C ILE A 79 4.80 10.45 -14.27
N GLU A 80 4.55 11.25 -15.31
CA GLU A 80 4.80 10.88 -16.71
C GLU A 80 6.29 10.59 -16.99
N ARG A 81 7.20 11.23 -16.26
CA ARG A 81 8.66 10.99 -16.33
C ARG A 81 9.09 9.71 -15.61
N ILE A 82 8.52 9.43 -14.44
CA ILE A 82 8.99 8.39 -13.50
C ILE A 82 8.33 7.03 -13.77
N PHE A 83 7.04 7.01 -14.07
CA PHE A 83 6.29 5.77 -14.19
C PHE A 83 6.77 4.80 -15.28
N PRO A 84 7.20 5.25 -16.49
CA PRO A 84 7.68 4.32 -17.51
C PRO A 84 8.88 3.47 -17.08
N ILE A 85 9.57 3.88 -16.02
CA ILE A 85 10.77 3.22 -15.51
C ILE A 85 10.58 2.60 -14.12
N SER A 86 9.37 2.67 -13.57
CA SER A 86 9.05 2.18 -12.23
C SER A 86 8.30 0.84 -12.28
N PRO A 87 8.53 -0.06 -11.31
CA PRO A 87 7.72 -1.26 -11.16
C PRO A 87 6.22 -0.96 -10.99
N TRP A 88 5.38 -1.91 -11.36
CA TRP A 88 3.91 -1.77 -11.29
C TRP A 88 3.40 -1.44 -9.88
N SER A 89 3.90 -2.13 -8.84
CA SER A 89 3.56 -1.83 -7.44
C SER A 89 3.93 -0.40 -7.05
N THR A 90 5.11 0.07 -7.49
CA THR A 90 5.59 1.44 -7.24
C THR A 90 4.67 2.47 -7.88
N GLN A 91 4.21 2.24 -9.13
CA GLN A 91 3.28 3.14 -9.81
C GLN A 91 1.95 3.25 -9.06
N LEU A 92 1.32 2.11 -8.71
CA LEU A 92 0.03 2.10 -8.01
C LEU A 92 0.13 2.71 -6.61
N SER A 93 1.18 2.37 -5.86
CA SER A 93 1.40 2.91 -4.52
C SER A 93 1.68 4.42 -4.53
N THR A 94 2.36 4.92 -5.57
CA THR A 94 2.55 6.36 -5.77
C THR A 94 1.23 7.06 -6.08
N LEU A 95 0.36 6.47 -6.91
CA LEU A 95 -0.98 7.03 -7.18
C LEU A 95 -1.84 7.10 -5.91
N LEU A 96 -1.74 6.12 -5.01
CA LEU A 96 -2.39 6.19 -3.70
C LEU A 96 -1.90 7.39 -2.89
N ALA A 97 -0.59 7.65 -2.86
CA ALA A 97 -0.04 8.82 -2.17
C ALA A 97 -0.55 10.14 -2.78
N VAL A 98 -0.59 10.24 -4.11
CA VAL A 98 -1.12 11.41 -4.83
C VAL A 98 -2.60 11.64 -4.50
N ASP A 99 -3.42 10.59 -4.51
CA ASP A 99 -4.84 10.69 -4.19
C ASP A 99 -5.09 11.07 -2.72
N ALA A 100 -4.32 10.52 -1.77
CA ALA A 100 -4.42 10.90 -0.36
C ALA A 100 -4.00 12.36 -0.13
N PHE A 101 -2.95 12.82 -0.81
CA PHE A 101 -2.49 14.20 -0.79
C PHE A 101 -3.56 15.16 -1.36
N ARG A 102 -4.20 14.75 -2.46
CA ARG A 102 -5.31 15.50 -3.08
C ARG A 102 -6.53 15.54 -2.19
N ASP A 103 -6.93 14.42 -1.60
CA ASP A 103 -8.09 14.35 -0.69
C ASP A 103 -7.88 15.22 0.56
N ALA A 104 -6.64 15.26 1.07
CA ALA A 104 -6.23 16.17 2.15
C ALA A 104 -6.11 17.65 1.72
N ALA A 105 -6.23 17.97 0.42
CA ALA A 105 -5.94 19.30 -0.13
C ALA A 105 -4.53 19.81 0.26
N LEU A 106 -3.53 18.90 0.25
CA LEU A 106 -2.14 19.23 0.60
C LEU A 106 -1.33 19.81 -0.56
N PHE A 107 -1.85 19.86 -1.78
CA PHE A 107 -1.30 20.65 -2.88
C PHE A 107 -1.53 22.14 -2.63
N SER A 108 -0.85 22.68 -1.64
CA SER A 108 -1.05 24.05 -1.14
C SER A 108 0.29 24.76 -0.97
N PRO A 109 0.40 26.05 -1.35
CA PRO A 109 1.61 26.84 -1.13
C PRO A 109 1.90 27.09 0.37
N MET A 110 0.95 26.82 1.26
CA MET A 110 1.16 26.89 2.71
C MET A 110 1.97 25.72 3.27
N LEU A 111 2.14 24.63 2.49
CA LEU A 111 2.83 23.42 2.93
C LEU A 111 4.34 23.56 2.66
N ASP A 112 5.13 23.53 3.71
CA ASP A 112 6.58 23.39 3.60
C ASP A 112 6.94 21.91 3.39
N LEU A 113 7.32 21.55 2.19
CA LEU A 113 7.63 20.15 1.82
C LEU A 113 8.87 19.60 2.54
N THR A 114 9.69 20.44 3.20
CA THR A 114 10.76 19.97 4.11
C THR A 114 10.23 19.46 5.45
N ARG A 115 8.96 19.80 5.76
CA ARG A 115 8.24 19.37 6.97
C ARG A 115 7.17 18.32 6.67
N VAL A 116 7.28 17.66 5.52
CA VAL A 116 6.41 16.55 5.11
C VAL A 116 7.24 15.30 5.00
N ALA A 117 6.76 14.19 5.57
CA ALA A 117 7.38 12.87 5.44
C ALA A 117 6.56 11.94 4.53
N ALA A 118 7.24 10.95 3.93
CA ALA A 118 6.62 9.86 3.21
C ALA A 118 7.06 8.51 3.79
N ILE A 119 6.11 7.70 4.21
CA ILE A 119 6.35 6.37 4.78
C ILE A 119 5.62 5.34 3.94
N VAL A 120 6.35 4.33 3.50
CA VAL A 120 5.78 3.15 2.84
C VAL A 120 5.75 2.00 3.83
N ALA A 121 4.60 1.33 3.91
CA ALA A 121 4.39 0.19 4.79
C ALA A 121 4.22 -1.09 3.94
N GLY A 122 5.12 -2.04 4.13
CA GLY A 122 5.16 -3.31 3.42
C GLY A 122 6.58 -3.84 3.28
N GLU A 123 6.68 -5.01 2.66
CA GLU A 123 7.95 -5.69 2.40
C GLU A 123 7.85 -6.54 1.14
N ASN A 124 8.97 -6.73 0.45
CA ASN A 124 9.04 -7.54 -0.78
C ASN A 124 7.99 -7.10 -1.83
N LEU A 125 7.78 -5.81 -1.97
CA LEU A 125 6.64 -5.22 -2.69
C LEU A 125 6.65 -5.52 -4.20
N ASN A 126 7.81 -5.81 -4.78
CA ASN A 126 8.03 -6.00 -6.21
C ASN A 126 8.40 -7.45 -6.59
N LEU A 127 7.77 -8.47 -5.95
CA LEU A 127 8.18 -9.89 -6.15
C LEU A 127 8.03 -10.34 -7.60
N ARG A 128 6.93 -10.03 -8.27
CA ARG A 128 6.71 -10.43 -9.67
C ARG A 128 7.69 -9.72 -10.60
N TYR A 129 7.93 -8.43 -10.39
CA TYR A 129 8.95 -7.68 -11.11
C TYR A 129 10.34 -8.31 -10.92
N ASN A 130 10.74 -8.59 -9.69
CA ASN A 130 12.02 -9.23 -9.38
C ASN A 130 12.15 -10.61 -10.02
N SER A 131 11.08 -11.42 -10.02
CA SER A 131 11.06 -12.71 -10.71
C SER A 131 11.33 -12.58 -12.20
N ALA A 132 10.67 -11.63 -12.87
CA ALA A 132 10.86 -11.37 -14.29
C ALA A 132 12.29 -10.87 -14.62
N VAL A 133 12.91 -10.09 -13.74
CA VAL A 133 14.31 -9.68 -13.89
C VAL A 133 15.26 -10.87 -13.71
N TRP A 134 14.99 -11.77 -12.75
CA TRP A 134 15.77 -12.97 -12.54
C TRP A 134 15.72 -13.91 -13.75
N ASP A 135 14.58 -14.02 -14.43
CA ASP A 135 14.46 -14.81 -15.67
C ASP A 135 15.32 -14.20 -16.79
N LYS A 136 15.28 -12.88 -16.96
CA LYS A 136 16.16 -12.17 -17.90
C LYS A 136 17.64 -12.37 -17.58
N PHE A 137 18.00 -12.25 -16.29
CA PHE A 137 19.37 -12.45 -15.82
C PHE A 137 19.88 -13.87 -16.14
N ARG A 138 19.08 -14.90 -15.91
CA ARG A 138 19.45 -16.29 -16.22
C ARG A 138 19.64 -16.51 -17.72
N ALA A 139 18.83 -15.86 -18.54
CA ALA A 139 18.95 -15.96 -19.99
C ALA A 139 20.16 -15.18 -20.53
N ALA A 140 20.41 -13.97 -20.03
CA ALA A 140 21.50 -13.08 -20.46
C ALA A 140 21.84 -12.07 -19.36
N PRO A 141 22.87 -12.31 -18.53
CA PRO A 141 23.18 -11.46 -17.37
C PRO A 141 23.33 -9.95 -17.68
N ASN A 142 23.88 -9.63 -18.86
CA ASN A 142 24.11 -8.25 -19.29
C ASN A 142 22.85 -7.55 -19.86
N SER A 143 21.70 -8.22 -19.92
CA SER A 143 20.44 -7.69 -20.47
C SER A 143 19.53 -7.01 -19.44
N ILE A 144 19.86 -7.10 -18.15
CA ILE A 144 19.08 -6.43 -17.11
C ILE A 144 19.27 -4.92 -17.15
N ASP A 145 18.20 -4.19 -16.83
CA ASP A 145 18.25 -2.73 -16.73
C ASP A 145 19.19 -2.30 -15.58
N ALA A 146 20.06 -1.32 -15.83
CA ALA A 146 20.97 -0.79 -14.80
C ALA A 146 20.19 -0.23 -13.58
N ARG A 147 18.98 0.28 -13.79
CA ARG A 147 18.10 0.78 -12.70
C ARG A 147 17.62 -0.31 -11.74
N TYR A 148 17.73 -1.58 -12.12
CA TYR A 148 17.39 -2.68 -11.23
C TYR A 148 18.14 -2.60 -9.89
N ALA A 149 19.36 -2.06 -9.90
CA ALA A 149 20.14 -1.81 -8.68
C ALA A 149 19.45 -0.84 -7.70
N LEU A 150 18.50 -0.03 -8.17
CA LEU A 150 17.66 0.87 -7.35
C LEU A 150 16.28 0.28 -7.12
N THR A 151 15.59 -0.14 -8.18
CA THR A 151 14.18 -0.57 -8.16
C THR A 151 13.95 -1.94 -7.52
N ALA A 152 15.02 -2.71 -7.26
CA ALA A 152 14.95 -3.98 -6.55
C ALA A 152 14.60 -3.84 -5.05
N TRP A 153 14.79 -2.64 -4.50
CA TRP A 153 14.64 -2.39 -3.07
C TRP A 153 13.32 -1.68 -2.76
N ASP A 154 12.65 -2.10 -1.71
CA ASP A 154 11.40 -1.47 -1.27
C ASP A 154 11.57 0.02 -0.90
N GLY A 155 12.77 0.43 -0.53
CA GLY A 155 13.11 1.84 -0.26
C GLY A 155 12.99 2.76 -1.49
N ASP A 156 13.10 2.25 -2.72
CA ASP A 156 12.90 3.01 -3.96
C ASP A 156 11.47 3.55 -4.07
N LEU A 157 10.49 2.80 -3.53
CA LEU A 157 9.09 3.19 -3.57
C LEU A 157 8.83 4.48 -2.77
N SER A 158 9.40 4.62 -1.57
CA SER A 158 9.31 5.86 -0.79
C SER A 158 10.00 7.04 -1.51
N GLY A 159 11.13 6.77 -2.17
CA GLY A 159 11.83 7.73 -3.02
C GLY A 159 10.99 8.20 -4.22
N CYS A 160 10.29 7.28 -4.89
CA CYS A 160 9.40 7.60 -5.99
C CYS A 160 8.24 8.52 -5.54
N ILE A 161 7.60 8.20 -4.41
CA ILE A 161 6.55 9.03 -3.83
C ILE A 161 7.08 10.43 -3.50
N ALA A 162 8.26 10.51 -2.89
CA ALA A 162 8.88 11.78 -2.52
C ALA A 162 9.22 12.61 -3.75
N ASP A 163 9.75 12.02 -4.83
CA ASP A 163 10.04 12.73 -6.08
C ASP A 163 8.74 13.24 -6.71
N VAL A 164 7.69 12.41 -6.82
CA VAL A 164 6.42 12.81 -7.43
C VAL A 164 5.75 13.94 -6.66
N LEU A 165 5.70 13.87 -5.32
CA LEU A 165 5.03 14.87 -4.47
C LEU A 165 5.94 16.06 -4.11
N GLY A 166 7.24 16.01 -4.42
CA GLY A 166 8.21 17.03 -4.05
C GLY A 166 8.58 17.03 -2.57
N ILE A 167 8.33 15.95 -1.84
CA ILE A 167 8.60 15.82 -0.41
C ILE A 167 10.11 15.85 -0.15
N ARG A 168 10.54 16.58 0.89
CA ARG A 168 11.94 16.76 1.28
C ARG A 168 12.22 16.48 2.75
N GLY A 169 11.22 16.06 3.53
CA GLY A 169 11.39 15.59 4.89
C GLY A 169 11.84 14.13 4.95
N SER A 170 11.51 13.45 6.03
CA SER A 170 11.87 12.04 6.22
C SER A 170 11.20 11.14 5.16
N LEU A 171 11.94 10.16 4.64
CA LEU A 171 11.37 9.14 3.75
C LEU A 171 12.00 7.78 4.04
N TYR A 172 11.17 6.75 4.17
CA TYR A 172 11.62 5.37 4.40
C TYR A 172 10.49 4.36 4.22
N THR A 173 10.87 3.09 4.12
CA THR A 173 9.95 1.95 4.10
C THR A 173 10.07 1.18 5.40
N VAL A 174 8.93 0.77 5.97
CA VAL A 174 8.85 -0.01 7.22
C VAL A 174 8.15 -1.34 6.95
N SER A 175 8.60 -2.36 7.68
CA SER A 175 8.05 -3.70 7.60
C SER A 175 7.65 -4.20 8.99
N GLY A 176 6.57 -4.96 9.03
CA GLY A 176 6.04 -5.68 10.17
C GLY A 176 5.16 -6.83 9.68
N ALA A 177 5.54 -7.45 8.55
CA ALA A 177 4.76 -8.46 7.85
C ALA A 177 3.29 -8.00 7.66
N CYS A 178 2.29 -8.77 8.09
CA CYS A 178 0.87 -8.41 8.00
C CYS A 178 0.52 -7.13 8.78
N ALA A 179 1.31 -6.77 9.79
CA ALA A 179 1.11 -5.57 10.61
C ALA A 179 1.81 -4.31 10.05
N SER A 180 2.46 -4.39 8.87
CA SER A 180 3.23 -3.27 8.29
C SER A 180 2.42 -1.96 8.24
N GLY A 181 1.14 -2.01 7.92
CA GLY A 181 0.26 -0.83 7.92
C GLY A 181 0.21 -0.13 9.28
N ASN A 182 0.04 -0.88 10.37
CA ASN A 182 0.05 -0.33 11.73
C ASN A 182 1.44 0.19 12.15
N VAL A 183 2.52 -0.51 11.73
CA VAL A 183 3.91 -0.03 11.93
C VAL A 183 4.13 1.30 11.20
N GLY A 184 3.66 1.42 9.96
CA GLY A 184 3.71 2.66 9.19
C GLY A 184 2.92 3.80 9.85
N LEU A 185 1.71 3.50 10.34
CA LEU A 185 0.89 4.47 11.07
C LEU A 185 1.59 4.94 12.36
N ARG A 186 2.19 4.02 13.14
CA ARG A 186 2.98 4.38 14.34
C ARG A 186 4.15 5.28 13.98
N SER A 187 4.89 4.92 12.93
CA SER A 187 6.01 5.73 12.45
C SER A 187 5.57 7.13 12.04
N ALA A 188 4.42 7.26 11.36
CA ALA A 188 3.87 8.54 10.96
C ALA A 188 3.47 9.41 12.17
N VAL A 189 2.89 8.80 13.20
CA VAL A 189 2.60 9.49 14.47
C VAL A 189 3.88 10.00 15.12
N ASP A 190 4.94 9.18 15.16
CA ASP A 190 6.23 9.57 15.73
C ASP A 190 6.90 10.70 14.92
N GLU A 191 6.81 10.70 13.58
CA GLU A 191 7.31 11.81 12.73
C GLU A 191 6.63 13.15 13.08
N ILE A 192 5.34 13.15 13.32
CA ILE A 192 4.62 14.35 13.70
C ILE A 192 4.95 14.75 15.15
N GLN A 193 4.86 13.81 16.08
CA GLN A 193 4.95 14.11 17.52
C GLN A 193 6.38 14.39 17.99
N ARG A 194 7.37 13.65 17.46
CA ARG A 194 8.74 13.67 17.94
C ARG A 194 9.71 14.38 17.01
N HIS A 195 9.51 14.25 15.70
CA HIS A 195 10.40 14.82 14.69
C HIS A 195 9.89 16.14 14.09
N GLY A 196 8.68 16.57 14.50
CA GLY A 196 8.17 17.90 14.18
C GLY A 196 7.64 18.05 12.75
N MET A 197 7.34 16.97 12.05
CA MET A 197 6.68 17.06 10.74
C MET A 197 5.29 17.67 10.89
N ASP A 198 4.88 18.48 9.91
CA ASP A 198 3.53 19.05 9.88
C ASP A 198 2.54 18.12 9.20
N ALA A 199 3.02 17.31 8.24
CA ALA A 199 2.23 16.29 7.58
C ALA A 199 3.06 15.05 7.27
N VAL A 200 2.40 13.90 7.15
CA VAL A 200 2.98 12.63 6.72
C VAL A 200 1.99 11.91 5.80
N VAL A 201 2.46 11.46 4.65
CA VAL A 201 1.72 10.48 3.85
C VAL A 201 2.25 9.09 4.19
N VAL A 202 1.35 8.20 4.65
CA VAL A 202 1.66 6.81 4.91
C VAL A 202 0.90 5.93 3.93
N VAL A 203 1.62 5.03 3.24
CA VAL A 203 1.09 4.19 2.18
C VAL A 203 1.25 2.73 2.55
N GLY A 204 0.15 2.02 2.78
CA GLY A 204 0.10 0.57 2.71
C GLY A 204 0.16 0.16 1.24
N ALA A 205 1.35 -0.24 0.81
CA ALA A 205 1.67 -0.39 -0.61
C ALA A 205 0.90 -1.54 -1.27
N VAL A 206 0.64 -1.40 -2.57
CA VAL A 206 0.13 -2.51 -3.38
C VAL A 206 1.24 -3.56 -3.52
N PHE A 207 0.96 -4.77 -3.09
CA PHE A 207 1.91 -5.87 -3.10
C PHE A 207 1.84 -6.63 -4.44
N ASP A 208 2.92 -6.58 -5.23
CA ASP A 208 3.04 -7.29 -6.52
C ASP A 208 3.48 -8.75 -6.28
N ILE A 209 2.53 -9.56 -5.79
CA ILE A 209 2.75 -10.95 -5.39
C ILE A 209 3.10 -11.84 -6.59
N ASN A 210 3.94 -12.84 -6.38
CA ASN A 210 4.31 -13.83 -7.39
C ASN A 210 3.78 -15.24 -7.06
N PRO A 211 3.75 -16.17 -8.05
CA PRO A 211 3.30 -17.54 -7.85
C PRO A 211 4.06 -18.31 -6.75
N ALA A 212 5.37 -18.08 -6.62
CA ALA A 212 6.20 -18.79 -5.64
C ALA A 212 5.78 -18.47 -4.19
N LEU A 213 5.45 -17.22 -3.90
CA LEU A 213 4.98 -16.84 -2.56
C LEU A 213 3.55 -17.36 -2.30
N LEU A 214 2.67 -17.35 -3.31
CA LEU A 214 1.33 -17.95 -3.18
C LEU A 214 1.43 -19.44 -2.86
N GLN A 215 2.28 -20.20 -3.58
CA GLN A 215 2.50 -21.61 -3.28
C GLN A 215 3.12 -21.80 -1.89
N GLY A 216 4.04 -20.93 -1.48
CA GLY A 216 4.60 -20.95 -0.13
C GLY A 216 3.53 -20.83 0.97
N PHE A 217 2.58 -19.90 0.80
CA PHE A 217 1.45 -19.77 1.72
C PHE A 217 0.46 -20.94 1.65
N ALA A 218 0.24 -21.53 0.47
CA ALA A 218 -0.55 -22.76 0.33
C ALA A 218 0.09 -23.91 1.10
N ASN A 219 1.39 -24.14 0.93
CA ASN A 219 2.14 -25.17 1.64
C ASN A 219 2.13 -24.97 3.17
N LEU A 220 2.03 -23.72 3.61
CA LEU A 220 1.87 -23.37 5.03
C LEU A 220 0.44 -23.64 5.55
N GLY A 221 -0.51 -23.93 4.67
CA GLY A 221 -1.93 -24.10 5.01
C GLY A 221 -2.65 -22.78 5.34
N ALA A 222 -2.10 -21.63 4.90
CA ALA A 222 -2.63 -20.33 5.21
C ALA A 222 -3.64 -19.81 4.17
N LEU A 223 -3.57 -20.29 2.94
CA LEU A 223 -4.45 -19.87 1.84
C LEU A 223 -5.55 -20.90 1.54
N SER A 224 -6.69 -20.39 1.08
CA SER A 224 -7.75 -21.20 0.47
C SER A 224 -7.25 -21.80 -0.85
N VAL A 225 -7.37 -23.12 -0.99
CA VAL A 225 -6.99 -23.88 -2.18
C VAL A 225 -8.14 -24.78 -2.61
N GLU A 226 -8.33 -24.98 -3.91
CA GLU A 226 -9.25 -25.93 -4.58
C GLU A 226 -10.75 -25.79 -4.26
N GLN A 227 -11.16 -25.78 -2.99
CA GLN A 227 -12.58 -25.93 -2.59
C GLN A 227 -13.50 -24.85 -3.23
N PHE A 228 -13.00 -23.66 -3.53
CA PHE A 228 -13.79 -22.55 -4.05
C PHE A 228 -13.36 -22.09 -5.44
N ASP A 229 -12.59 -22.89 -6.16
CA ASP A 229 -12.09 -22.53 -7.49
C ASP A 229 -13.20 -22.30 -8.52
N ASP A 230 -14.32 -23.02 -8.38
CA ASP A 230 -15.50 -22.87 -9.25
C ASP A 230 -16.52 -21.84 -8.71
N GLU A 231 -16.38 -21.40 -7.45
CA GLU A 231 -17.22 -20.39 -6.81
C GLU A 231 -16.34 -19.35 -6.06
N PRO A 232 -15.40 -18.66 -6.74
CA PRO A 232 -14.35 -17.86 -6.09
C PRO A 232 -14.90 -16.76 -5.17
N THR A 233 -16.06 -16.19 -5.48
CA THR A 233 -16.70 -15.16 -4.65
C THR A 233 -17.11 -15.64 -3.26
N ARG A 234 -17.12 -16.95 -3.03
CA ARG A 234 -17.47 -17.58 -1.74
C ARG A 234 -16.25 -17.95 -0.90
N ALA A 235 -15.03 -17.78 -1.43
CA ALA A 235 -13.80 -18.25 -0.77
C ALA A 235 -13.45 -17.46 0.50
N SER A 236 -13.60 -16.13 0.48
CA SER A 236 -13.37 -15.30 1.67
C SER A 236 -14.58 -15.34 2.60
N ARG A 237 -14.45 -16.09 3.68
CA ARG A 237 -15.53 -16.37 4.63
C ARG A 237 -15.03 -16.43 6.07
N PRO A 238 -14.63 -15.27 6.63
CA PRO A 238 -14.10 -15.21 7.99
C PRO A 238 -15.15 -15.72 9.00
N PHE A 239 -14.67 -16.43 10.02
CA PHE A 239 -15.47 -17.07 11.10
C PHE A 239 -16.41 -18.21 10.67
N ASP A 240 -16.54 -18.50 9.36
CA ASP A 240 -17.35 -19.61 8.87
C ASP A 240 -16.66 -20.95 9.18
N VAL A 241 -17.47 -21.99 9.47
CA VAL A 241 -16.97 -23.35 9.75
C VAL A 241 -16.27 -23.97 8.53
N LEU A 242 -16.65 -23.57 7.31
CA LEU A 242 -16.06 -24.05 6.05
C LEU A 242 -14.91 -23.18 5.56
N ARG A 243 -14.40 -22.24 6.36
CA ARG A 243 -13.23 -21.43 5.96
C ARG A 243 -12.00 -22.29 5.72
N GLN A 244 -11.20 -21.91 4.73
CA GLN A 244 -9.97 -22.62 4.36
C GLN A 244 -8.72 -21.71 4.38
N GLY A 245 -8.72 -20.67 5.20
CA GLY A 245 -7.65 -19.70 5.23
C GLY A 245 -8.04 -18.38 4.56
N PHE A 246 -7.06 -17.54 4.27
CA PHE A 246 -7.30 -16.26 3.61
C PHE A 246 -7.22 -16.37 2.07
N VAL A 247 -7.67 -15.34 1.37
CA VAL A 247 -7.57 -15.21 -0.09
C VAL A 247 -6.69 -14.01 -0.38
N ALA A 248 -5.58 -14.23 -1.07
CA ALA A 248 -4.65 -13.17 -1.42
C ALA A 248 -5.26 -12.19 -2.43
N ALA A 249 -4.94 -10.90 -2.30
CA ALA A 249 -5.43 -9.87 -3.21
C ALA A 249 -4.40 -8.75 -3.39
N HIS A 250 -4.38 -8.18 -4.58
CA HIS A 250 -3.77 -6.88 -4.81
C HIS A 250 -4.68 -5.81 -4.20
N ALA A 251 -4.16 -5.05 -3.27
CA ALA A 251 -4.83 -3.88 -2.70
C ALA A 251 -3.81 -2.93 -2.08
N GLY A 252 -4.16 -1.67 -1.99
CA GLY A 252 -3.39 -0.67 -1.27
C GLY A 252 -4.27 0.45 -0.75
N ALA A 253 -3.77 1.17 0.25
CA ALA A 253 -4.42 2.35 0.80
C ALA A 253 -3.38 3.36 1.28
N ALA A 254 -3.74 4.65 1.30
CA ALA A 254 -2.90 5.64 1.90
C ALA A 254 -3.70 6.59 2.80
N LEU A 255 -3.00 7.12 3.82
CA LEU A 255 -3.50 8.14 4.72
C LEU A 255 -2.59 9.37 4.65
N ALA A 256 -3.18 10.56 4.61
CA ALA A 256 -2.50 11.80 4.92
C ALA A 256 -2.81 12.17 6.38
N LEU A 257 -1.78 12.23 7.18
CA LEU A 257 -1.82 12.60 8.58
C LEU A 257 -1.24 14.00 8.76
N GLU A 258 -1.83 14.78 9.64
CA GLU A 258 -1.34 16.11 9.95
C GLU A 258 -1.28 16.38 11.45
N GLU A 259 -0.37 17.28 11.84
CA GLU A 259 -0.46 17.91 13.14
C GLU A 259 -1.77 18.69 13.23
N ARG A 260 -2.51 18.47 14.30
CA ARG A 260 -3.89 18.97 14.44
C ARG A 260 -4.00 20.50 14.30
N GLU A 261 -3.12 21.25 14.95
CA GLU A 261 -3.17 22.72 14.90
C GLU A 261 -2.76 23.25 13.52
N PHE A 262 -1.84 22.55 12.81
CA PHE A 262 -1.53 22.85 11.42
C PHE A 262 -2.75 22.62 10.52
N ALA A 263 -3.43 21.48 10.65
CA ALA A 263 -4.64 21.14 9.91
C ALA A 263 -5.76 22.19 10.13
N LEU A 264 -5.98 22.57 11.38
CA LEU A 264 -6.98 23.58 11.74
C LEU A 264 -6.66 24.96 11.15
N ARG A 265 -5.39 25.43 11.22
CA ARG A 265 -4.97 26.72 10.67
C ARG A 265 -5.21 26.84 9.17
N ARG A 266 -5.07 25.75 8.42
CA ARG A 266 -5.33 25.74 6.97
C ARG A 266 -6.77 25.39 6.58
N GLY A 267 -7.65 25.14 7.57
CA GLY A 267 -9.05 24.80 7.33
C GLY A 267 -9.24 23.39 6.76
N ALA A 268 -8.37 22.44 7.10
CA ALA A 268 -8.46 21.08 6.61
C ALA A 268 -9.74 20.38 7.06
N ARG A 269 -10.30 19.54 6.20
CA ARG A 269 -11.25 18.51 6.62
C ARG A 269 -10.51 17.49 7.50
N ILE A 270 -11.10 17.17 8.64
CA ILE A 270 -10.57 16.15 9.55
C ILE A 270 -11.54 14.97 9.57
N TYR A 271 -11.07 13.80 9.19
CA TYR A 271 -11.83 12.55 9.25
C TYR A 271 -11.90 11.97 10.66
N GLY A 272 -10.82 12.12 11.41
CA GLY A 272 -10.68 11.62 12.77
C GLY A 272 -9.33 11.94 13.37
N GLU A 273 -9.16 11.63 14.63
CA GLU A 273 -7.90 11.75 15.37
C GLU A 273 -7.30 10.37 15.64
N VAL A 274 -5.99 10.23 15.46
CA VAL A 274 -5.25 9.03 15.87
C VAL A 274 -4.92 9.17 17.34
N VAL A 275 -5.71 8.50 18.19
CA VAL A 275 -5.58 8.59 19.66
C VAL A 275 -4.45 7.70 20.21
N GLY A 276 -4.06 6.66 19.49
CA GLY A 276 -2.96 5.77 19.86
C GLY A 276 -2.71 4.70 18.80
N VAL A 277 -1.48 4.23 18.73
CA VAL A 277 -1.05 3.07 17.94
C VAL A 277 -0.05 2.29 18.78
N GLU A 278 -0.38 1.05 19.10
CA GLU A 278 0.50 0.17 19.86
C GLU A 278 1.03 -0.98 18.99
N ILE A 279 2.22 -1.44 19.27
CA ILE A 279 2.88 -2.53 18.56
C ILE A 279 3.55 -3.41 19.62
N ASN A 280 3.26 -4.70 19.57
CA ASN A 280 3.96 -5.70 20.37
C ASN A 280 4.42 -6.88 19.49
N SER A 281 5.10 -7.84 20.10
CA SER A 281 5.53 -9.07 19.46
C SER A 281 5.25 -10.25 20.39
N SER A 282 4.83 -11.37 19.81
CA SER A 282 4.72 -12.65 20.52
C SER A 282 6.08 -13.28 20.85
N GLY A 283 7.19 -12.74 20.29
CA GLY A 283 8.52 -13.32 20.47
C GLY A 283 8.72 -14.67 19.78
N MET A 284 7.75 -15.12 18.99
CA MET A 284 7.79 -16.39 18.27
C MET A 284 7.89 -16.17 16.75
N ARG A 285 8.70 -16.96 16.08
CA ARG A 285 8.74 -17.01 14.61
C ARG A 285 7.64 -17.95 14.11
N SER A 286 6.39 -17.51 14.21
CA SER A 286 5.21 -18.29 13.83
C SER A 286 4.14 -17.37 13.23
N ALA A 287 3.37 -17.88 12.28
CA ALA A 287 2.16 -17.24 11.77
C ALA A 287 0.93 -17.53 12.64
N MET A 288 1.05 -18.38 13.65
CA MET A 288 -0.06 -18.67 14.57
C MET A 288 -0.24 -17.52 15.57
N PRO A 289 -1.46 -17.00 15.71
CA PRO A 289 -1.73 -15.96 16.69
C PRO A 289 -1.59 -16.49 18.11
N SER A 290 -1.27 -15.59 19.04
CA SER A 290 -1.19 -15.85 20.48
C SER A 290 -2.24 -14.98 21.19
N GLU A 291 -3.23 -15.60 21.80
CA GLU A 291 -4.30 -14.89 22.50
C GLU A 291 -3.75 -13.99 23.63
N GLU A 292 -2.76 -14.49 24.39
CA GLU A 292 -2.11 -13.71 25.45
C GLU A 292 -1.40 -12.48 24.91
N ASP A 293 -0.69 -12.62 23.77
CA ASP A 293 0.07 -11.52 23.18
C ASP A 293 -0.82 -10.49 22.49
N GLU A 294 -1.90 -10.94 21.84
CA GLU A 294 -2.90 -10.04 21.27
C GLU A 294 -3.63 -9.24 22.36
N ALA A 295 -3.89 -9.84 23.52
CA ALA A 295 -4.54 -9.15 24.64
C ALA A 295 -3.66 -8.07 25.31
N ARG A 296 -2.36 -7.98 24.97
CA ARG A 296 -1.45 -6.95 25.50
C ARG A 296 -1.41 -5.66 24.67
N VAL A 297 -2.07 -5.63 23.53
CA VAL A 297 -2.18 -4.43 22.64
C VAL A 297 -3.42 -3.58 22.99
#